data_46d115490e55ec1dfb0592da36e72583
#
_entry.id   46d115490e55ec1dfb0592da36e72583
#
_cell.length_a   1.000
_cell.length_b   1.000
_cell.length_c   1.000
_cell.angle_alpha   90.00
_cell.angle_beta   90.00
_cell.angle_gamma   90.00
#
_symmetry.space_group_name_H-M   'P 1'
#
loop_
_entity.id
_entity.type
_entity.pdbx_description
1 polymer ?
#
loop_
_entity_poly.entity_id
_entity_poly.type
_entity_poly.pdbx_seq_one_letter_code
_entity_poly.pdbx_strand_id
1 'polypeptide(L)'
;FTTRVDTVFGVTYMVLAPDHPLVDELVRGTEYEKVAADFARETAQEKEKHKDYGDEIPKAGVFTGAYCINPMNGEEVPIWLGNYVVSEYGSGAVMAVPAHDQRDYEFAKKNNLPIRAVIHPADKSTFEESTFIQDAAFEEYGVLVNSGDFSGLSSADAKVKLAEYMEANGIGKRTVNFRLRDWCLSRQRYWGCPI
;
A
#
# COMPACT_ATOMS: atom_id res chain seq x y z
N PHE A 1 -3.37 -3.85 5.18
CA PHE A 1 -3.26 -5.09 4.42
C PHE A 1 -2.05 -5.07 3.48
N THR A 2 -1.29 -6.15 3.42
CA THR A 2 -0.15 -6.27 2.51
C THR A 2 0.03 -7.71 2.02
N THR A 3 0.53 -7.87 0.81
CA THR A 3 1.01 -9.12 0.24
C THR A 3 2.54 -9.24 0.33
N ARG A 4 3.23 -8.14 0.71
CA ARG A 4 4.67 -8.00 0.79
C ARG A 4 5.12 -7.61 2.21
N VAL A 5 4.82 -8.48 3.19
CA VAL A 5 5.24 -8.24 4.59
C VAL A 5 6.77 -8.16 4.76
N ASP A 6 7.53 -8.75 3.83
CA ASP A 6 8.98 -8.67 3.75
C ASP A 6 9.53 -7.25 3.58
N THR A 7 8.70 -6.30 3.14
CA THR A 7 9.08 -4.89 2.93
C THR A 7 8.63 -3.96 4.06
N VAL A 8 8.06 -4.46 5.16
CA VAL A 8 7.41 -3.64 6.20
C VAL A 8 8.33 -2.60 6.87
N PHE A 9 9.63 -2.87 6.95
CA PHE A 9 10.62 -1.91 7.48
C PHE A 9 10.88 -0.74 6.54
N GLY A 10 10.51 -0.87 5.26
CA GLY A 10 10.64 0.16 4.23
C GLY A 10 9.41 1.05 4.08
N VAL A 11 8.40 0.88 4.93
CA VAL A 11 7.20 1.72 4.93
C VAL A 11 7.57 3.15 5.29
N THR A 12 7.26 4.09 4.43
CA THR A 12 7.53 5.52 4.62
C THR A 12 6.27 6.38 4.66
N TYR A 13 5.13 5.84 4.29
CA TYR A 13 3.82 6.44 4.47
C TYR A 13 2.70 5.39 4.41
N MET A 14 1.53 5.76 4.90
CA MET A 14 0.31 4.95 4.82
C MET A 14 -0.68 5.63 3.88
N VAL A 15 -1.47 4.83 3.17
CA VAL A 15 -2.52 5.35 2.29
C VAL A 15 -3.86 4.72 2.67
N LEU A 16 -4.84 5.57 2.89
CA LEU A 16 -6.23 5.17 3.11
C LEU A 16 -7.05 5.41 1.85
N ALA A 17 -8.05 4.59 1.66
CA ALA A 17 -9.11 4.89 0.70
C ALA A 17 -9.86 6.16 1.13
N PRO A 18 -10.27 7.04 0.20
CA PRO A 18 -10.95 8.29 0.55
C PRO A 18 -12.28 8.12 1.30
N ASP A 19 -12.91 6.95 1.18
CA ASP A 19 -14.15 6.54 1.83
C ASP A 19 -13.91 5.66 3.08
N HIS A 20 -12.66 5.56 3.54
CA HIS A 20 -12.33 4.76 4.73
C HIS A 20 -12.92 5.39 6.00
N PRO A 21 -13.54 4.59 6.92
CA PRO A 21 -14.24 5.12 8.10
C PRO A 21 -13.37 5.99 9.04
N LEU A 22 -12.06 5.74 9.09
CA LEU A 22 -11.13 6.52 9.92
C LEU A 22 -10.86 7.93 9.38
N VAL A 23 -11.18 8.22 8.12
CA VAL A 23 -10.84 9.52 7.51
C VAL A 23 -11.48 10.67 8.29
N ASP A 24 -12.78 10.58 8.53
CA ASP A 24 -13.51 11.62 9.27
C ASP A 24 -12.97 11.85 10.70
N GLU A 25 -12.50 10.77 11.34
CA GLU A 25 -11.92 10.86 12.69
C GLU A 25 -10.55 11.55 12.67
N LEU A 26 -9.70 11.22 11.68
CA LEU A 26 -8.36 11.75 11.55
C LEU A 26 -8.33 13.25 11.20
N VAL A 27 -9.28 13.72 10.36
CA VAL A 27 -9.25 15.10 9.84
C VAL A 27 -10.18 16.06 10.56
N ARG A 28 -11.12 15.56 11.38
CA ARG A 28 -12.16 16.37 12.04
C ARG A 28 -11.59 17.51 12.86
N GLY A 29 -12.01 18.74 12.55
CA GLY A 29 -11.58 19.95 13.27
C GLY A 29 -10.16 20.39 12.92
N THR A 30 -9.51 19.78 11.95
CA THR A 30 -8.19 20.18 11.45
C THR A 30 -8.33 21.03 10.17
N GLU A 31 -7.24 21.68 9.77
CA GLU A 31 -7.17 22.38 8.47
C GLU A 31 -7.31 21.46 7.26
N TYR A 32 -7.10 20.15 7.44
CA TYR A 32 -7.17 19.11 6.40
C TYR A 32 -8.60 18.60 6.14
N GLU A 33 -9.56 18.87 7.03
CA GLU A 33 -10.93 18.35 6.94
C GLU A 33 -11.60 18.69 5.58
N LYS A 34 -11.49 19.95 5.17
CA LYS A 34 -12.08 20.39 3.89
C LYS A 34 -11.39 19.75 2.69
N VAL A 35 -10.07 19.68 2.69
CA VAL A 35 -9.28 19.12 1.58
C VAL A 35 -9.57 17.62 1.44
N ALA A 36 -9.66 16.88 2.54
CA ALA A 36 -10.00 15.47 2.54
C ALA A 36 -11.41 15.20 2.02
N ALA A 37 -12.40 15.98 2.46
CA ALA A 37 -13.78 15.88 2.01
C ALA A 37 -13.95 16.21 0.51
N ASP A 38 -13.28 17.26 0.03
CA ASP A 38 -13.28 17.63 -1.39
C ASP A 38 -12.63 16.51 -2.23
N PHE A 39 -11.48 15.99 -1.80
CA PHE A 39 -10.79 14.89 -2.47
C PHE A 39 -11.63 13.60 -2.52
N ALA A 40 -12.30 13.24 -1.43
CA ALA A 40 -13.18 12.07 -1.40
C ALA A 40 -14.35 12.21 -2.39
N ARG A 41 -14.96 13.40 -2.45
CA ARG A 41 -16.06 13.70 -3.38
C ARG A 41 -15.58 13.64 -4.85
N GLU A 42 -14.47 14.27 -5.16
CA GLU A 42 -13.89 14.27 -6.51
C GLU A 42 -13.54 12.86 -6.96
N THR A 43 -12.89 12.08 -6.09
CA THR A 43 -12.54 10.68 -6.37
C THR A 43 -13.77 9.83 -6.64
N ALA A 44 -14.85 10.01 -5.89
CA ALA A 44 -16.11 9.29 -6.11
C ALA A 44 -16.72 9.64 -7.49
N GLN A 45 -16.71 10.92 -7.86
CA GLN A 45 -17.21 11.38 -9.17
C GLN A 45 -16.36 10.86 -10.33
N GLU A 46 -15.04 10.85 -10.18
CA GLU A 46 -14.12 10.31 -11.20
C GLU A 46 -14.32 8.81 -11.40
N LYS A 47 -14.39 8.04 -10.31
CA LYS A 47 -14.67 6.59 -10.37
C LYS A 47 -15.99 6.30 -11.08
N GLU A 48 -17.01 7.10 -10.89
CA GLU A 48 -18.30 6.94 -11.56
C GLU A 48 -18.23 7.22 -13.07
N LYS A 49 -17.49 8.26 -13.47
CA LYS A 49 -17.28 8.61 -14.89
C LYS A 49 -16.44 7.57 -15.65
N HIS A 50 -15.44 6.97 -15.02
CA HIS A 50 -14.52 6.00 -15.64
C HIS A 50 -14.98 4.54 -15.51
N LYS A 51 -16.14 4.27 -14.91
CA LYS A 51 -16.68 2.92 -14.72
C LYS A 51 -16.88 2.16 -16.02
N ASP A 52 -17.13 2.88 -17.11
CA ASP A 52 -17.45 2.31 -18.42
C ASP A 52 -16.28 2.28 -19.42
N TYR A 53 -15.19 3.00 -19.17
CA TYR A 53 -14.13 3.22 -20.17
C TYR A 53 -12.80 2.53 -19.90
N GLY A 54 -12.59 1.99 -18.69
CA GLY A 54 -11.36 1.24 -18.37
C GLY A 54 -10.07 2.07 -18.38
N ASP A 55 -10.19 3.41 -18.45
CA ASP A 55 -9.05 4.32 -18.45
C ASP A 55 -8.37 4.35 -17.08
N GLU A 56 -7.05 4.38 -17.07
CA GLU A 56 -6.28 4.55 -15.84
C GLU A 56 -6.45 5.98 -15.31
N ILE A 57 -7.07 6.11 -14.13
CA ILE A 57 -7.18 7.39 -13.43
C ILE A 57 -5.78 7.78 -12.91
N PRO A 58 -5.30 9.01 -13.21
CA PRO A 58 -4.03 9.47 -12.66
C PRO A 58 -4.01 9.40 -11.14
N LYS A 59 -2.93 8.84 -10.59
CA LYS A 59 -2.79 8.70 -9.14
C LYS A 59 -2.66 10.06 -8.49
N ALA A 60 -3.56 10.32 -7.57
CA ALA A 60 -3.60 11.52 -6.76
C ALA A 60 -3.79 11.14 -5.29
N GLY A 61 -3.36 12.03 -4.42
CA GLY A 61 -3.59 11.88 -2.99
C GLY A 61 -3.39 13.19 -2.26
N VAL A 62 -3.94 13.24 -1.05
CA VAL A 62 -3.85 14.39 -0.15
C VAL A 62 -3.40 13.93 1.23
N PHE A 63 -2.59 14.76 1.89
CA PHE A 63 -2.16 14.51 3.25
C PHE A 63 -3.29 14.78 4.24
N THR A 64 -3.43 13.93 5.25
CA THR A 64 -4.49 14.05 6.27
C THR A 64 -4.09 14.91 7.46
N GLY A 65 -2.81 15.28 7.58
CA GLY A 65 -2.26 15.90 8.79
C GLY A 65 -1.98 14.92 9.93
N ALA A 66 -2.36 13.65 9.78
CA ALA A 66 -2.19 12.63 10.79
C ALA A 66 -1.01 11.69 10.46
N TYR A 67 -0.53 11.01 11.51
CA TYR A 67 0.56 10.04 11.43
C TYR A 67 0.16 8.75 12.12
N CYS A 68 0.78 7.65 11.74
CA CYS A 68 0.71 6.38 12.47
C CYS A 68 2.11 5.85 12.76
N ILE A 69 2.18 4.92 13.70
CA ILE A 69 3.44 4.28 14.09
C ILE A 69 3.60 2.97 13.33
N ASN A 70 4.73 2.79 12.66
CA ASN A 70 5.11 1.48 12.15
C ASN A 70 5.51 0.58 13.32
N PRO A 71 4.75 -0.49 13.63
CA PRO A 71 5.00 -1.30 14.83
C PRO A 71 6.28 -2.12 14.76
N MET A 72 6.94 -2.20 13.60
CA MET A 72 8.16 -2.98 13.43
C MET A 72 9.43 -2.19 13.76
N ASN A 73 9.42 -0.87 13.63
CA ASN A 73 10.59 -0.02 13.89
C ASN A 73 10.28 1.19 14.78
N GLY A 74 9.02 1.40 15.15
CA GLY A 74 8.59 2.51 16.01
C GLY A 74 8.59 3.88 15.33
N GLU A 75 8.76 3.95 14.02
CA GLU A 75 8.79 5.22 13.30
C GLU A 75 7.39 5.75 13.00
N GLU A 76 7.26 7.07 13.11
CA GLU A 76 6.07 7.79 12.66
C GLU A 76 6.07 7.92 11.13
N VAL A 77 4.95 7.54 10.51
CA VAL A 77 4.74 7.66 9.07
C VAL A 77 3.47 8.45 8.78
N PRO A 78 3.50 9.38 7.81
CA PRO A 78 2.34 10.20 7.47
C PRO A 78 1.24 9.37 6.82
N ILE A 79 -0.02 9.75 7.10
CA ILE A 79 -1.21 9.13 6.53
C ILE A 79 -1.73 10.00 5.39
N TRP A 80 -1.87 9.41 4.22
CA TRP A 80 -2.39 10.03 3.00
C TRP A 80 -3.71 9.39 2.57
N LEU A 81 -4.56 10.14 1.89
CA LEU A 81 -5.67 9.58 1.12
C LEU A 81 -5.20 9.38 -0.31
N GLY A 82 -5.56 8.24 -0.92
CA GLY A 82 -5.18 7.94 -2.29
C GLY A 82 -6.38 7.44 -3.11
N ASN A 83 -6.59 8.02 -4.30
CA ASN A 83 -7.69 7.62 -5.20
C ASN A 83 -7.53 6.21 -5.79
N TYR A 84 -6.33 5.63 -5.67
CA TYR A 84 -5.97 4.30 -6.17
C TYR A 84 -6.14 3.17 -5.13
N VAL A 85 -6.46 3.52 -3.89
CA VAL A 85 -6.81 2.56 -2.84
C VAL A 85 -8.31 2.29 -2.84
N VAL A 86 -8.67 1.02 -2.76
CA VAL A 86 -10.07 0.56 -2.79
C VAL A 86 -10.45 0.06 -1.41
N SER A 87 -11.51 0.63 -0.83
CA SER A 87 -12.02 0.27 0.51
C SER A 87 -12.53 -1.17 0.60
N GLU A 88 -13.07 -1.70 -0.50
CA GLU A 88 -13.59 -3.06 -0.58
C GLU A 88 -12.49 -4.14 -0.62
N TYR A 89 -11.24 -3.76 -0.82
CA TYR A 89 -10.12 -4.69 -0.88
C TYR A 89 -9.25 -4.62 0.37
N GLY A 90 -9.21 -5.71 1.11
CA GLY A 90 -8.48 -5.78 2.37
C GLY A 90 -9.14 -4.95 3.47
N SER A 91 -8.41 -3.99 4.03
CA SER A 91 -8.88 -3.08 5.07
C SER A 91 -9.16 -1.67 4.55
N GLY A 92 -8.99 -1.39 3.25
CA GLY A 92 -9.01 -0.02 2.74
C GLY A 92 -7.83 0.84 3.19
N ALA A 93 -6.86 0.24 3.86
CA ALA A 93 -5.62 0.85 4.31
C ALA A 93 -4.43 0.06 3.80
N VAL A 94 -3.48 0.73 3.16
CA VAL A 94 -2.33 0.10 2.51
C VAL A 94 -1.05 0.76 3.02
N MET A 95 -0.08 -0.05 3.39
CA MET A 95 1.27 0.44 3.63
C MET A 95 1.94 0.75 2.29
N ALA A 96 2.61 1.87 2.20
CA ALA A 96 3.35 2.28 1.02
C ALA A 96 4.85 2.08 1.20
N VAL A 97 5.46 1.42 0.22
CA VAL A 97 6.89 1.08 0.23
C VAL A 97 7.54 1.55 -1.07
N PRO A 98 7.90 2.83 -1.20
CA PRO A 98 8.38 3.42 -2.45
C PRO A 98 9.60 2.74 -3.06
N ALA A 99 10.45 2.14 -2.25
CA ALA A 99 11.62 1.44 -2.74
C ALA A 99 11.28 0.12 -3.46
N HIS A 100 10.09 -0.46 -3.22
CA HIS A 100 9.72 -1.82 -3.65
C HIS A 100 8.35 -1.93 -4.31
N ASP A 101 7.72 -0.80 -4.62
CA ASP A 101 6.52 -0.70 -5.46
C ASP A 101 6.65 0.55 -6.36
N GLN A 102 6.59 0.35 -7.65
CA GLN A 102 6.78 1.44 -8.62
C GLN A 102 5.71 2.52 -8.48
N ARG A 103 4.49 2.15 -8.12
CA ARG A 103 3.39 3.10 -7.92
C ARG A 103 3.63 3.99 -6.71
N ASP A 104 4.10 3.39 -5.63
CA ASP A 104 4.46 4.12 -4.41
C ASP A 104 5.69 5.00 -4.64
N TYR A 105 6.64 4.54 -5.47
CA TYR A 105 7.81 5.31 -5.85
C TYR A 105 7.46 6.61 -6.56
N GLU A 106 6.61 6.53 -7.60
CA GLU A 106 6.15 7.69 -8.36
C GLU A 106 5.41 8.69 -7.46
N PHE A 107 4.55 8.18 -6.59
CA PHE A 107 3.82 9.00 -5.63
C PHE A 107 4.76 9.67 -4.62
N ALA A 108 5.73 8.94 -4.07
CA ALA A 108 6.70 9.46 -3.13
C ALA A 108 7.59 10.54 -3.77
N LYS A 109 8.05 10.34 -4.99
CA LYS A 109 8.82 11.35 -5.75
C LYS A 109 8.02 12.63 -5.97
N LYS A 110 6.76 12.50 -6.38
CA LYS A 110 5.85 13.64 -6.60
C LYS A 110 5.61 14.47 -5.34
N ASN A 111 5.53 13.80 -4.18
CA ASN A 111 5.19 14.44 -2.91
C ASN A 111 6.42 14.63 -1.99
N ASN A 112 7.65 14.42 -2.48
CA ASN A 112 8.89 14.51 -1.72
C ASN A 112 8.90 13.67 -0.44
N LEU A 113 8.32 12.46 -0.48
CA LEU A 113 8.32 11.52 0.62
C LEU A 113 9.61 10.69 0.63
N PRO A 114 10.05 10.22 1.82
CA PRO A 114 11.24 9.38 1.93
C PRO A 114 11.09 8.07 1.14
N ILE A 115 12.21 7.60 0.57
CA ILE A 115 12.31 6.31 -0.11
C ILE A 115 13.40 5.51 0.60
N ARG A 116 13.04 4.35 1.16
CA ARG A 116 13.96 3.50 1.93
C ARG A 116 14.02 2.10 1.35
N ALA A 117 15.23 1.69 0.96
CA ALA A 117 15.47 0.33 0.50
C ALA A 117 15.61 -0.65 1.67
N VAL A 118 14.87 -1.75 1.59
CA VAL A 118 14.94 -2.84 2.58
C VAL A 118 15.14 -4.22 1.92
N ILE A 119 15.20 -4.27 0.61
CA ILE A 119 15.55 -5.48 -0.15
C ILE A 119 16.54 -5.09 -1.24
N HIS A 120 17.56 -5.92 -1.42
CA HIS A 120 18.50 -5.81 -2.53
C HIS A 120 18.62 -7.15 -3.29
N PRO A 121 19.08 -7.13 -4.55
CA PRO A 121 19.35 -8.36 -5.29
C PRO A 121 20.33 -9.27 -4.57
N ALA A 122 20.09 -10.59 -4.61
CA ALA A 122 20.92 -11.57 -3.91
C ALA A 122 22.36 -11.67 -4.45
N ASP A 123 22.60 -11.22 -5.67
CA ASP A 123 23.90 -11.27 -6.35
C ASP A 123 24.84 -10.10 -6.03
N LYS A 124 24.36 -9.09 -5.30
CA LYS A 124 25.16 -7.91 -4.93
C LYS A 124 25.70 -8.04 -3.51
N SER A 125 27.03 -8.17 -3.42
CA SER A 125 27.74 -8.30 -2.14
C SER A 125 27.86 -6.99 -1.35
N THR A 126 27.68 -5.83 -2.02
CA THR A 126 27.70 -4.51 -1.40
C THR A 126 26.44 -3.75 -1.76
N PHE A 127 25.71 -3.35 -0.76
CA PHE A 127 24.50 -2.54 -0.90
C PHE A 127 24.79 -1.08 -0.55
N GLU A 128 24.63 -0.20 -1.51
CA GLU A 128 24.63 1.25 -1.30
C GLU A 128 23.26 1.81 -1.64
N GLU A 129 22.49 2.19 -0.63
CA GLU A 129 21.13 2.69 -0.77
C GLU A 129 21.03 3.89 -1.70
N SER A 130 22.04 4.78 -1.67
CA SER A 130 22.09 6.00 -2.48
C SER A 130 22.18 5.75 -3.99
N THR A 131 22.68 4.59 -4.41
CA THR A 131 22.84 4.23 -5.82
C THR A 131 21.80 3.26 -6.33
N PHE A 132 21.05 2.62 -5.42
CA PHE A 132 20.19 1.49 -5.77
C PHE A 132 18.78 1.91 -6.25
N ILE A 133 18.26 3.03 -5.74
CA ILE A 133 16.89 3.49 -6.01
C ILE A 133 16.92 4.92 -6.55
N GLN A 134 17.59 5.14 -7.69
CA GLN A 134 17.64 6.47 -8.29
C GLN A 134 16.52 6.71 -9.30
N ASP A 135 16.20 5.72 -10.11
CA ASP A 135 15.32 5.88 -11.27
C ASP A 135 14.02 5.07 -11.20
N ALA A 136 13.97 3.97 -10.43
CA ALA A 136 12.82 3.11 -10.30
C ALA A 136 12.83 2.30 -8.99
N ALA A 137 11.67 1.78 -8.59
CA ALA A 137 11.55 0.84 -7.49
C ALA A 137 12.15 -0.53 -7.85
N PHE A 138 12.64 -1.25 -6.85
CA PHE A 138 13.06 -2.64 -6.98
C PHE A 138 11.94 -3.56 -6.49
N GLU A 139 11.16 -4.12 -7.41
CA GLU A 139 9.96 -4.92 -7.09
C GLU A 139 10.25 -6.41 -6.91
N GLU A 140 11.44 -6.86 -7.29
CA GLU A 140 11.81 -8.28 -7.21
C GLU A 140 12.08 -8.75 -5.77
N TYR A 141 12.16 -10.06 -5.61
CA TYR A 141 12.62 -10.67 -4.37
C TYR A 141 14.14 -10.63 -4.27
N GLY A 142 14.64 -10.56 -3.05
CA GLY A 142 16.07 -10.49 -2.80
C GLY A 142 16.40 -10.83 -1.35
N VAL A 143 17.39 -10.16 -0.82
CA VAL A 143 17.86 -10.29 0.57
C VAL A 143 17.49 -9.02 1.34
N LEU A 144 16.97 -9.19 2.56
CA LEU A 144 16.57 -8.07 3.40
C LEU A 144 17.79 -7.33 3.95
N VAL A 145 17.70 -5.98 3.94
CA VAL A 145 18.61 -5.05 4.60
C VAL A 145 17.82 -4.03 5.39
N ASN A 146 18.44 -3.29 6.30
CA ASN A 146 17.77 -2.25 7.10
C ASN A 146 16.49 -2.74 7.81
N SER A 147 16.43 -4.05 8.12
CA SER A 147 15.23 -4.73 8.65
C SER A 147 15.44 -5.32 10.05
N GLY A 148 16.30 -4.70 10.85
CA GLY A 148 16.63 -5.17 12.21
C GLY A 148 17.14 -6.61 12.20
N ASP A 149 16.59 -7.43 13.10
CA ASP A 149 16.95 -8.86 13.25
C ASP A 149 16.60 -9.74 12.05
N PHE A 150 15.82 -9.22 11.11
CA PHE A 150 15.41 -9.91 9.88
C PHE A 150 16.34 -9.62 8.70
N SER A 151 17.33 -8.74 8.87
CA SER A 151 18.33 -8.44 7.83
C SER A 151 19.15 -9.69 7.49
N GLY A 152 19.48 -9.86 6.21
CA GLY A 152 20.19 -11.03 5.69
C GLY A 152 19.31 -12.24 5.34
N LEU A 153 18.00 -12.20 5.65
CA LEU A 153 17.07 -13.24 5.22
C LEU A 153 16.68 -13.05 3.75
N SER A 154 16.38 -14.16 3.07
CA SER A 154 15.69 -14.09 1.77
C SER A 154 14.29 -13.54 1.95
N SER A 155 13.74 -12.86 0.92
CA SER A 155 12.33 -12.38 0.94
C SER A 155 11.34 -13.50 1.26
N ALA A 156 11.59 -14.74 0.81
CA ALA A 156 10.72 -15.88 1.07
C ALA A 156 10.72 -16.27 2.56
N ASP A 157 11.92 -16.42 3.17
CA ASP A 157 12.06 -16.75 4.58
C ASP A 157 11.55 -15.61 5.48
N ALA A 158 11.83 -14.37 5.08
CA ALA A 158 11.38 -13.18 5.79
C ALA A 158 9.85 -13.09 5.87
N LYS A 159 9.14 -13.40 4.79
CA LYS A 159 7.67 -13.44 4.79
C LYS A 159 7.09 -14.38 5.84
N VAL A 160 7.70 -15.56 5.99
CA VAL A 160 7.26 -16.54 6.99
C VAL A 160 7.58 -16.06 8.39
N LYS A 161 8.84 -15.68 8.65
CA LYS A 161 9.30 -15.29 9.99
C LYS A 161 8.66 -14.00 10.49
N LEU A 162 8.50 -13.00 9.62
CA LEU A 162 7.83 -11.75 9.96
C LEU A 162 6.35 -11.96 10.27
N ALA A 163 5.66 -12.80 9.49
CA ALA A 163 4.27 -13.11 9.77
C ALA A 163 4.10 -13.85 11.11
N GLU A 164 4.99 -14.82 11.42
CA GLU A 164 5.03 -15.50 12.73
C GLU A 164 5.32 -14.53 13.87
N TYR A 165 6.29 -13.64 13.70
CA TYR A 165 6.62 -12.63 14.68
C TYR A 165 5.44 -11.68 14.94
N MET A 166 4.77 -11.19 13.89
CA MET A 166 3.63 -10.30 14.01
C MET A 166 2.44 -10.98 14.69
N GLU A 167 2.16 -12.25 14.38
CA GLU A 167 1.13 -13.03 15.05
C GLU A 167 1.43 -13.25 16.54
N ALA A 168 2.66 -13.63 16.85
CA ALA A 168 3.10 -13.87 18.23
C ALA A 168 3.04 -12.60 19.12
N ASN A 169 3.27 -11.42 18.54
CA ASN A 169 3.24 -10.15 19.23
C ASN A 169 1.90 -9.40 19.12
N GLY A 170 0.87 -10.00 18.50
CA GLY A 170 -0.45 -9.37 18.34
C GLY A 170 -0.48 -8.16 17.41
N ILE A 171 0.55 -7.98 16.56
CA ILE A 171 0.68 -6.86 15.61
C ILE A 171 -0.18 -7.10 14.36
N GLY A 172 -0.36 -8.36 13.98
CA GLY A 172 -1.10 -8.73 12.78
C GLY A 172 -1.48 -10.20 12.76
N LYS A 173 -2.15 -10.62 11.69
CA LYS A 173 -2.50 -12.02 11.45
C LYS A 173 -2.42 -12.35 9.96
N ARG A 174 -2.10 -13.61 9.66
CA ARG A 174 -2.22 -14.14 8.28
C ARG A 174 -3.69 -14.27 7.92
N THR A 175 -4.02 -13.84 6.73
CA THR A 175 -5.36 -13.96 6.15
C THR A 175 -5.26 -14.48 4.73
N VAL A 176 -6.20 -15.32 4.33
CA VAL A 176 -6.34 -15.77 2.94
C VAL A 176 -7.55 -15.08 2.35
N ASN A 177 -7.32 -14.15 1.45
CA ASN A 177 -8.38 -13.46 0.72
C ASN A 177 -8.49 -14.04 -0.69
N PHE A 178 -9.64 -14.59 -1.02
CA PHE A 178 -9.90 -15.10 -2.37
C PHE A 178 -10.32 -13.94 -3.27
N ARG A 179 -9.55 -13.70 -4.33
CA ARG A 179 -9.91 -12.73 -5.38
C ARG A 179 -10.85 -13.41 -6.37
N LEU A 180 -12.09 -13.61 -5.95
CA LEU A 180 -13.17 -14.11 -6.81
C LEU A 180 -14.11 -12.95 -7.13
N ARG A 181 -14.42 -12.77 -8.41
CA ARG A 181 -15.56 -11.97 -8.82
C ARG A 181 -16.79 -12.83 -8.72
N ASP A 182 -17.87 -12.27 -8.17
CA ASP A 182 -19.15 -12.95 -8.16
C ASP A 182 -19.54 -13.32 -9.58
N TRP A 183 -19.80 -14.60 -9.79
CA TRP A 183 -20.27 -15.09 -11.06
C TRP A 183 -21.78 -14.88 -11.16
N CYS A 184 -22.18 -13.95 -11.99
CA CYS A 184 -23.58 -13.68 -12.23
C CYS A 184 -24.11 -14.63 -13.31
N LEU A 185 -24.90 -15.60 -12.90
CA LEU A 185 -25.51 -16.59 -13.80
C LEU A 185 -26.39 -15.93 -14.87
N SER A 186 -27.08 -14.84 -14.53
CA SER A 186 -27.91 -14.07 -15.46
C SER A 186 -27.12 -13.33 -16.54
N ARG A 187 -25.83 -13.07 -16.33
CA ARG A 187 -24.95 -12.51 -17.36
C ARG A 187 -24.44 -13.54 -18.35
N GLN A 188 -24.30 -14.79 -17.91
CA GLN A 188 -23.70 -15.87 -18.70
C GLN A 188 -24.77 -16.76 -19.36
N ARG A 189 -25.91 -16.90 -18.69
CA ARG A 189 -26.98 -17.78 -19.15
C ARG A 189 -28.34 -17.22 -18.75
N TYR A 190 -29.24 -17.25 -19.71
CA TYR A 190 -30.66 -17.11 -19.48
C TYR A 190 -31.33 -18.36 -20.01
N TRP A 191 -32.00 -19.12 -19.13
CA TRP A 191 -32.65 -20.38 -19.47
C TRP A 191 -31.71 -21.40 -20.18
N GLY A 192 -30.50 -21.53 -19.66
CA GLY A 192 -29.54 -22.53 -20.16
C GLY A 192 -28.75 -22.14 -21.39
N CYS A 193 -29.09 -21.07 -22.10
CA CYS A 193 -28.30 -20.56 -23.19
C CYS A 193 -27.24 -19.56 -22.74
N PRO A 194 -25.98 -19.62 -23.24
CA PRO A 194 -25.01 -18.57 -23.07
C PRO A 194 -25.49 -17.29 -23.73
N ILE A 195 -25.34 -16.19 -23.07
CA ILE A 195 -25.57 -14.85 -23.63
C ILE A 195 -24.25 -14.27 -24.07
#